data_285da67e568791b608dfb37df6f610b8
#
_entry.id   285da67e568791b608dfb37df6f610b8
#
_cell.length_a   1.000
_cell.length_b   1.000
_cell.length_c   1.000
_cell.angle_alpha   90.00
_cell.angle_beta   90.00
_cell.angle_gamma   90.00
#
_symmetry.space_group_name_H-M   'P 1'
#
loop_
_entity.id
_entity.type
_entity.pdbx_description
1 polymer ?
#
loop_
_entity_poly.entity_id
_entity_poly.type
_entity_poly.pdbx_seq_one_letter_code
_entity_poly.pdbx_strand_id
1 'polypeptide(L)'
;THAGGLTNVKPTAPDNVIPVAAVLSNSATSGVLLVRPTLEQNKYYGQFTKLNDQSASLTNSPVALLLTNTEISHGVTIGTPASRMIVAHAGLYKIDVNLQLISSSSSAKKMYIWFRRNGVNVPNSATQVTDDINNGAVHVAKSDFFSLHANDYMEVMFAVDDTSLTIHHEAPTAFAPATPAAIISITQVQQ
;
A
#
# COMPACT_ATOMS: atom_id res chain seq x y z
N THR A 1 -30.80 25.08 -16.17
CA THR A 1 -29.43 25.57 -16.36
C THR A 1 -29.07 25.54 -17.84
N HIS A 2 -28.69 26.67 -18.41
CA HIS A 2 -28.18 26.74 -19.81
C HIS A 2 -26.78 26.11 -19.83
N ALA A 3 -26.47 25.35 -20.88
CA ALA A 3 -25.13 24.82 -21.08
C ALA A 3 -24.12 26.00 -21.10
N GLY A 4 -23.12 25.95 -20.23
CA GLY A 4 -22.12 27.00 -20.04
C GLY A 4 -22.45 28.09 -19.02
N GLY A 5 -23.60 28.03 -18.35
CA GLY A 5 -23.95 28.96 -17.26
C GLY A 5 -23.19 28.67 -15.97
N LEU A 6 -22.65 29.74 -15.33
CA LEU A 6 -22.07 29.62 -13.99
C LEU A 6 -23.19 29.58 -12.95
N THR A 7 -23.04 28.75 -11.95
CA THR A 7 -23.92 28.67 -10.79
C THR A 7 -23.18 29.04 -9.51
N ASN A 8 -23.84 29.71 -8.59
CA ASN A 8 -23.34 29.97 -7.25
C ASN A 8 -23.73 28.88 -6.24
N VAL A 9 -24.44 27.85 -6.70
CA VAL A 9 -24.85 26.72 -5.86
C VAL A 9 -23.72 25.70 -5.82
N LYS A 10 -23.18 25.45 -4.64
CA LYS A 10 -22.18 24.42 -4.42
C LYS A 10 -22.85 23.04 -4.60
N PRO A 11 -22.25 22.13 -5.41
CA PRO A 11 -22.71 20.75 -5.46
C PRO A 11 -22.70 20.07 -4.08
N THR A 12 -23.66 19.17 -3.86
CA THR A 12 -23.69 18.35 -2.65
C THR A 12 -22.82 17.11 -2.83
N ALA A 13 -22.27 16.58 -1.72
CA ALA A 13 -21.59 15.31 -1.74
C ALA A 13 -22.48 14.21 -2.37
N PRO A 14 -21.94 13.27 -3.18
CA PRO A 14 -20.52 12.94 -3.32
C PRO A 14 -19.76 13.69 -4.44
N ASP A 15 -20.33 14.71 -5.04
CA ASP A 15 -19.70 15.43 -6.15
C ASP A 15 -18.40 16.12 -5.71
N ASN A 16 -17.35 15.95 -6.48
CA ASN A 16 -16.09 16.64 -6.25
C ASN A 16 -16.22 18.13 -6.61
N VAL A 17 -15.88 19.00 -5.67
CA VAL A 17 -15.85 20.46 -5.88
C VAL A 17 -14.40 20.88 -6.08
N ILE A 18 -14.05 21.22 -7.33
CA ILE A 18 -12.74 21.79 -7.64
C ILE A 18 -12.90 23.30 -7.79
N PRO A 19 -12.37 24.12 -6.86
CA PRO A 19 -12.40 25.55 -7.01
C PRO A 19 -11.49 25.98 -8.16
N VAL A 20 -12.09 26.47 -9.25
CA VAL A 20 -11.35 26.89 -10.46
C VAL A 20 -11.01 28.36 -10.46
N ALA A 21 -11.76 29.18 -9.73
CA ALA A 21 -11.56 30.63 -9.71
C ALA A 21 -12.24 31.32 -8.53
N ALA A 22 -11.74 32.49 -8.16
CA ALA A 22 -12.39 33.42 -7.26
C ALA A 22 -12.66 34.74 -7.98
N VAL A 23 -13.87 35.30 -7.82
CA VAL A 23 -14.20 36.63 -8.36
C VAL A 23 -13.57 37.66 -7.42
N LEU A 24 -12.66 38.48 -7.95
CA LEU A 24 -12.01 39.59 -7.21
C LEU A 24 -12.81 40.88 -7.31
N SER A 25 -13.43 41.14 -8.46
CA SER A 25 -14.33 42.26 -8.63
C SER A 25 -15.39 41.95 -9.70
N ASN A 26 -16.55 42.53 -9.58
CA ASN A 26 -17.65 42.37 -10.54
C ASN A 26 -18.34 43.73 -10.76
N SER A 27 -18.54 44.05 -12.03
CA SER A 27 -19.37 45.17 -12.47
C SER A 27 -20.26 44.75 -13.66
N ALA A 28 -21.20 45.60 -14.06
CA ALA A 28 -22.12 45.29 -15.14
C ALA A 28 -21.41 45.05 -16.49
N THR A 29 -20.21 45.57 -16.67
CA THR A 29 -19.46 45.56 -17.95
C THR A 29 -18.08 44.91 -17.84
N SER A 30 -17.55 44.70 -16.67
CA SER A 30 -16.22 44.08 -16.47
C SER A 30 -16.11 43.41 -15.12
N GLY A 31 -15.24 42.42 -15.02
CA GLY A 31 -14.95 41.72 -13.79
C GLY A 31 -13.50 41.20 -13.79
N VAL A 32 -12.92 41.01 -12.60
CA VAL A 32 -11.61 40.38 -12.42
C VAL A 32 -11.80 39.03 -11.78
N LEU A 33 -11.30 37.99 -12.42
CA LEU A 33 -11.35 36.63 -11.99
C LEU A 33 -9.94 36.14 -11.65
N LEU A 34 -9.71 35.74 -10.38
CA LEU A 34 -8.50 35.03 -10.01
C LEU A 34 -8.70 33.54 -10.32
N VAL A 35 -8.11 33.09 -11.41
CA VAL A 35 -8.10 31.67 -11.77
C VAL A 35 -6.96 31.00 -11.00
N ARG A 36 -7.32 30.10 -10.08
CA ARG A 36 -6.40 29.14 -9.50
C ARG A 36 -6.81 27.76 -10.01
N PRO A 37 -6.10 27.18 -10.96
CA PRO A 37 -6.27 25.76 -11.27
C PRO A 37 -5.71 24.96 -10.07
N THR A 38 -6.53 24.74 -9.07
CA THR A 38 -6.26 23.70 -8.08
C THR A 38 -6.64 22.39 -8.74
N LEU A 39 -5.64 21.76 -9.36
CA LEU A 39 -5.73 20.35 -9.66
C LEU A 39 -5.72 19.64 -8.31
N GLU A 40 -6.88 19.23 -7.81
CA GLU A 40 -6.89 18.19 -6.77
C GLU A 40 -6.27 16.96 -7.41
N GLN A 41 -5.04 16.68 -7.03
CA GLN A 41 -4.37 15.46 -7.48
C GLN A 41 -5.08 14.30 -6.81
N ASN A 42 -5.81 13.52 -7.59
CA ASN A 42 -6.33 12.23 -7.13
C ASN A 42 -5.13 11.40 -6.70
N LYS A 43 -4.99 11.17 -5.40
CA LYS A 43 -3.96 10.29 -4.87
C LYS A 43 -4.40 8.85 -5.06
N TYR A 44 -3.48 8.04 -5.56
CA TYR A 44 -3.72 6.61 -5.76
C TYR A 44 -3.20 5.84 -4.55
N TYR A 45 -3.96 4.84 -4.14
CA TYR A 45 -3.65 4.06 -2.95
C TYR A 45 -4.22 2.65 -3.02
N GLY A 46 -3.70 1.78 -2.18
CA GLY A 46 -4.25 0.46 -1.92
C GLY A 46 -3.84 -0.04 -0.55
N GLN A 47 -4.75 -0.76 0.11
CA GLN A 47 -4.44 -1.55 1.30
C GLN A 47 -4.88 -2.98 1.06
N PHE A 48 -3.95 -3.88 1.26
CA PHE A 48 -4.09 -5.30 0.98
C PHE A 48 -3.71 -6.12 2.20
N THR A 49 -4.41 -7.23 2.40
CA THR A 49 -4.15 -8.10 3.54
C THR A 49 -3.89 -9.53 3.10
N LYS A 50 -3.19 -10.26 3.97
CA LYS A 50 -3.03 -11.70 3.89
C LYS A 50 -3.73 -12.33 5.10
N LEU A 51 -4.77 -13.11 4.83
CA LEU A 51 -5.67 -13.67 5.85
C LEU A 51 -5.43 -15.16 6.11
N ASN A 52 -4.24 -15.65 5.82
CA ASN A 52 -3.79 -17.02 6.11
C ASN A 52 -2.27 -17.05 6.24
N ASP A 53 -1.74 -18.09 6.84
CA ASP A 53 -0.31 -18.28 7.01
C ASP A 53 0.44 -18.41 5.69
N GLN A 54 1.71 -18.03 5.72
CA GLN A 54 2.64 -18.30 4.63
C GLN A 54 4.03 -18.61 5.17
N SER A 55 4.53 -19.80 4.84
CA SER A 55 5.89 -20.23 5.15
C SER A 55 6.73 -20.34 3.88
N ALA A 56 8.04 -20.26 4.02
CA ALA A 56 8.96 -20.64 2.97
C ALA A 56 9.10 -22.18 2.96
N SER A 57 9.10 -22.77 1.77
CA SER A 57 9.29 -24.23 1.64
C SER A 57 10.76 -24.65 1.72
N LEU A 58 11.69 -23.72 1.52
CA LEU A 58 13.13 -23.94 1.53
C LEU A 58 13.83 -22.80 2.27
N THR A 59 14.88 -23.12 3.01
CA THR A 59 15.76 -22.14 3.63
C THR A 59 16.56 -21.37 2.58
N ASN A 60 16.86 -20.09 2.87
CA ASN A 60 17.65 -19.20 2.01
C ASN A 60 17.13 -19.06 0.56
N SER A 61 15.86 -19.37 0.36
CA SER A 61 15.19 -19.27 -0.94
C SER A 61 14.18 -18.11 -0.93
N PRO A 62 14.29 -17.13 -1.85
CA PRO A 62 13.33 -16.03 -1.95
C PRO A 62 11.92 -16.50 -2.27
N VAL A 63 10.94 -16.01 -1.50
CA VAL A 63 9.51 -16.27 -1.68
C VAL A 63 8.79 -14.93 -1.76
N ALA A 64 7.84 -14.79 -2.70
CA ALA A 64 6.99 -13.61 -2.77
C ALA A 64 5.82 -13.75 -1.79
N LEU A 65 5.54 -12.69 -1.03
CA LEU A 65 4.36 -12.61 -0.17
C LEU A 65 3.10 -12.56 -1.03
N LEU A 66 2.18 -13.51 -0.80
CA LEU A 66 0.91 -13.56 -1.51
C LEU A 66 -0.16 -12.80 -0.73
N LEU A 67 -0.82 -11.87 -1.38
CA LEU A 67 -1.95 -11.13 -0.83
C LEU A 67 -3.25 -11.88 -1.11
N THR A 68 -4.19 -11.86 -0.16
CA THR A 68 -5.44 -12.62 -0.28
C THR A 68 -6.67 -11.74 -0.37
N ASN A 69 -6.58 -10.49 0.05
CA ASN A 69 -7.71 -9.58 0.08
C ASN A 69 -7.31 -8.13 -0.24
N THR A 70 -8.24 -7.38 -0.84
CA THR A 70 -8.16 -5.93 -1.02
C THR A 70 -9.13 -5.27 -0.05
N GLU A 71 -8.62 -4.52 0.92
CA GLU A 71 -9.46 -3.79 1.88
C GLU A 71 -10.02 -2.52 1.25
N ILE A 72 -9.15 -1.75 0.61
CA ILE A 72 -9.51 -0.54 -0.13
C ILE A 72 -8.47 -0.31 -1.23
N SER A 73 -8.90 0.18 -2.38
CA SER A 73 -7.95 0.59 -3.43
C SER A 73 -8.52 1.63 -4.37
N HIS A 74 -7.64 2.48 -4.88
CA HIS A 74 -7.92 3.41 -5.97
C HIS A 74 -6.65 3.56 -6.83
N GLY A 75 -6.69 3.05 -8.06
CA GLY A 75 -5.56 3.08 -8.99
C GLY A 75 -4.38 2.18 -8.61
N VAL A 76 -4.55 1.28 -7.63
CA VAL A 76 -3.60 0.22 -7.29
C VAL A 76 -4.36 -1.10 -7.17
N THR A 77 -3.85 -2.17 -7.77
CA THR A 77 -4.55 -3.47 -7.80
C THR A 77 -3.62 -4.64 -7.50
N ILE A 78 -4.18 -5.73 -6.97
CA ILE A 78 -3.46 -7.01 -6.91
C ILE A 78 -3.45 -7.61 -8.32
N GLY A 79 -2.26 -8.01 -8.77
CA GLY A 79 -2.04 -8.64 -10.07
C GLY A 79 -2.05 -10.17 -10.03
N THR A 80 -1.54 -10.75 -11.11
CA THR A 80 -1.28 -12.19 -11.21
C THR A 80 0.22 -12.40 -11.48
N PRO A 81 0.95 -13.13 -10.61
CA PRO A 81 0.49 -13.75 -9.36
C PRO A 81 0.05 -12.72 -8.30
N ALA A 82 -0.69 -13.17 -7.28
CA ALA A 82 -1.25 -12.32 -6.23
C ALA A 82 -0.22 -11.69 -5.27
N SER A 83 1.07 -11.78 -5.59
CA SER A 83 2.16 -11.07 -4.92
C SER A 83 2.38 -9.65 -5.46
N ARG A 84 1.80 -9.33 -6.61
CA ARG A 84 2.05 -8.09 -7.35
C ARG A 84 1.05 -7.00 -6.96
N MET A 85 1.54 -5.87 -6.52
CA MET A 85 0.79 -4.63 -6.37
C MET A 85 1.09 -3.75 -7.58
N ILE A 86 0.13 -3.60 -8.49
CA ILE A 86 0.28 -2.88 -9.76
C ILE A 86 -0.26 -1.47 -9.60
N VAL A 87 0.53 -0.46 -9.96
CA VAL A 87 0.10 0.94 -9.95
C VAL A 87 -0.37 1.36 -11.34
N ALA A 88 -1.55 1.96 -11.45
CA ALA A 88 -2.10 2.44 -12.72
C ALA A 88 -1.45 3.75 -13.21
N HIS A 89 -0.83 4.52 -12.32
CA HIS A 89 -0.31 5.86 -12.60
C HIS A 89 1.12 6.00 -12.11
N ALA A 90 1.91 6.80 -12.83
CA ALA A 90 3.27 7.15 -12.42
C ALA A 90 3.25 8.08 -11.20
N GLY A 91 4.33 8.05 -10.39
CA GLY A 91 4.49 8.93 -9.25
C GLY A 91 5.44 8.38 -8.19
N LEU A 92 5.60 9.15 -7.11
CA LEU A 92 6.30 8.71 -5.92
C LEU A 92 5.30 8.03 -4.98
N TYR A 93 5.58 6.77 -4.64
CA TYR A 93 4.74 5.95 -3.77
C TYR A 93 5.48 5.60 -2.49
N LYS A 94 4.76 5.66 -1.37
CA LYS A 94 5.17 5.09 -0.09
C LYS A 94 4.53 3.72 0.05
N ILE A 95 5.31 2.72 0.46
CA ILE A 95 4.82 1.38 0.76
C ILE A 95 5.14 1.06 2.22
N ASP A 96 4.10 0.81 3.00
CA ASP A 96 4.19 0.37 4.39
C ASP A 96 3.87 -1.13 4.46
N VAL A 97 4.74 -1.88 5.08
CA VAL A 97 4.64 -3.33 5.27
C VAL A 97 4.55 -3.61 6.76
N ASN A 98 3.51 -4.32 7.17
CA ASN A 98 3.34 -4.84 8.52
C ASN A 98 3.15 -6.35 8.43
N LEU A 99 4.04 -7.11 9.06
CA LEU A 99 3.99 -8.57 9.09
C LEU A 99 3.92 -9.05 10.54
N GLN A 100 3.19 -10.12 10.75
CA GLN A 100 3.22 -10.88 11.99
C GLN A 100 3.95 -12.20 11.74
N LEU A 101 4.97 -12.46 12.54
CA LEU A 101 5.77 -13.67 12.45
C LEU A 101 5.54 -14.53 13.67
N ILE A 102 5.66 -15.84 13.50
CA ILE A 102 5.73 -16.81 14.58
C ILE A 102 6.80 -17.84 14.27
N SER A 103 7.53 -18.29 15.29
CA SER A 103 8.48 -19.39 15.17
C SER A 103 7.98 -20.60 15.96
N SER A 104 8.05 -21.78 15.40
CA SER A 104 7.85 -23.04 16.13
C SER A 104 9.13 -23.57 16.79
N SER A 105 10.19 -22.76 16.86
CA SER A 105 11.50 -23.08 17.42
C SER A 105 11.92 -22.08 18.48
N SER A 106 12.54 -22.54 19.56
CA SER A 106 13.10 -21.70 20.63
C SER A 106 14.50 -21.16 20.33
N SER A 107 15.15 -21.61 19.24
CA SER A 107 16.45 -21.05 18.82
C SER A 107 16.23 -19.88 17.87
N ALA A 108 17.13 -18.89 17.93
CA ALA A 108 17.09 -17.71 17.07
C ALA A 108 17.04 -18.07 15.57
N LYS A 109 16.05 -17.56 14.88
CA LYS A 109 15.83 -17.72 13.44
C LYS A 109 15.73 -16.36 12.79
N LYS A 110 16.17 -16.27 11.55
CA LYS A 110 16.22 -15.02 10.81
C LYS A 110 15.30 -15.03 9.60
N MET A 111 14.57 -13.95 9.45
CA MET A 111 13.85 -13.64 8.22
C MET A 111 14.42 -12.38 7.61
N TYR A 112 14.63 -12.38 6.30
CA TYR A 112 14.97 -11.24 5.49
C TYR A 112 13.77 -10.82 4.69
N ILE A 113 13.45 -9.51 4.65
CA ILE A 113 12.29 -8.95 3.96
C ILE A 113 12.80 -7.80 3.10
N TRP A 114 12.43 -7.79 1.80
CA TRP A 114 12.84 -6.72 0.87
C TRP A 114 11.78 -6.49 -0.19
N PHE A 115 12.00 -5.46 -1.00
CA PHE A 115 11.14 -5.16 -2.14
C PHE A 115 11.73 -5.65 -3.46
N ARG A 116 10.83 -6.03 -4.38
CA ARG A 116 11.14 -6.37 -5.76
C ARG A 116 10.23 -5.53 -6.66
N ARG A 117 10.81 -4.84 -7.65
CA ARG A 117 10.09 -4.08 -8.66
C ARG A 117 10.24 -4.74 -10.01
N ASN A 118 9.14 -5.03 -10.69
CA ASN A 118 9.12 -5.64 -12.02
C ASN A 118 10.02 -6.88 -12.13
N GLY A 119 10.06 -7.72 -11.07
CA GLY A 119 10.87 -8.92 -11.01
C GLY A 119 12.35 -8.72 -10.61
N VAL A 120 12.80 -7.48 -10.39
CA VAL A 120 14.17 -7.15 -9.99
C VAL A 120 14.23 -6.70 -8.54
N ASN A 121 15.12 -7.28 -7.73
CA ASN A 121 15.31 -6.87 -6.35
C ASN A 121 15.74 -5.40 -6.27
N VAL A 122 15.09 -4.63 -5.38
CA VAL A 122 15.45 -3.24 -5.13
C VAL A 122 16.68 -3.22 -4.21
N PRO A 123 17.81 -2.62 -4.62
CA PRO A 123 19.00 -2.52 -3.77
C PRO A 123 18.70 -1.76 -2.47
N ASN A 124 19.36 -2.16 -1.39
CA ASN A 124 19.25 -1.52 -0.06
C ASN A 124 17.85 -1.50 0.55
N SER A 125 16.92 -2.33 0.04
CA SER A 125 15.56 -2.44 0.56
C SER A 125 15.37 -3.60 1.55
N ALA A 126 16.43 -4.33 1.91
CA ALA A 126 16.31 -5.48 2.81
C ALA A 126 16.32 -5.06 4.29
N THR A 127 15.48 -5.71 5.08
CA THR A 127 15.47 -5.67 6.55
C THR A 127 15.60 -7.09 7.06
N GLN A 128 16.43 -7.30 8.10
CA GLN A 128 16.54 -8.57 8.81
C GLN A 128 15.79 -8.46 10.13
N VAL A 129 15.04 -9.48 10.46
CA VAL A 129 14.45 -9.68 11.78
C VAL A 129 14.89 -11.02 12.32
N THR A 130 15.07 -11.11 13.64
CA THR A 130 15.38 -12.36 14.35
C THR A 130 14.24 -12.64 15.31
N ASP A 131 13.74 -13.87 15.27
CA ASP A 131 12.78 -14.42 16.24
C ASP A 131 13.44 -15.58 16.98
N ASP A 132 13.48 -15.48 18.30
CA ASP A 132 14.04 -16.49 19.22
C ASP A 132 13.01 -16.98 20.25
N ILE A 133 11.74 -16.60 20.05
CA ILE A 133 10.63 -16.93 20.96
C ILE A 133 9.80 -18.08 20.38
N ASN A 134 9.81 -19.22 21.05
CA ASN A 134 8.96 -20.33 20.63
C ASN A 134 7.46 -20.01 20.81
N ASN A 135 6.72 -20.06 19.70
CA ASN A 135 5.30 -19.70 19.60
C ASN A 135 4.98 -18.27 20.07
N GLY A 136 5.98 -17.39 20.13
CA GLY A 136 5.79 -15.96 20.36
C GLY A 136 5.59 -15.22 19.04
N ALA A 137 4.73 -14.21 19.04
CA ALA A 137 4.51 -13.38 17.85
C ALA A 137 5.51 -12.21 17.82
N VAL A 138 6.16 -12.02 16.68
CA VAL A 138 7.03 -10.87 16.40
C VAL A 138 6.41 -10.03 15.32
N HIS A 139 6.20 -8.73 15.61
CA HIS A 139 5.73 -7.77 14.61
C HIS A 139 6.90 -7.11 13.88
N VAL A 140 6.83 -7.09 12.56
CA VAL A 140 7.80 -6.43 11.69
C VAL A 140 7.12 -5.32 10.92
N ALA A 141 7.64 -4.10 11.05
CA ALA A 141 7.21 -2.95 10.28
C ALA A 141 8.36 -2.43 9.41
N LYS A 142 8.03 -2.10 8.16
CA LYS A 142 8.97 -1.56 7.18
C LYS A 142 8.26 -0.56 6.28
N SER A 143 8.95 0.53 5.94
CA SER A 143 8.41 1.59 5.08
C SER A 143 9.50 2.14 4.17
N ASP A 144 9.22 2.20 2.86
CA ASP A 144 10.12 2.76 1.87
C ASP A 144 9.36 3.57 0.80
N PHE A 145 10.08 4.45 0.09
CA PHE A 145 9.58 5.26 -1.02
C PHE A 145 10.11 4.76 -2.36
N PHE A 146 9.25 4.76 -3.38
CA PHE A 146 9.59 4.30 -4.72
C PHE A 146 9.03 5.23 -5.79
N SER A 147 9.89 5.68 -6.71
CA SER A 147 9.43 6.30 -7.95
C SER A 147 9.00 5.20 -8.92
N LEU A 148 7.71 5.13 -9.22
CA LEU A 148 7.10 4.11 -10.07
C LEU A 148 6.52 4.74 -11.34
N HIS A 149 6.59 3.99 -12.46
CA HIS A 149 5.88 4.31 -13.69
C HIS A 149 4.51 3.64 -13.72
N ALA A 150 3.64 4.12 -14.59
CA ALA A 150 2.36 3.46 -14.82
C ALA A 150 2.58 1.98 -15.25
N ASN A 151 1.81 1.08 -14.65
CA ASN A 151 1.88 -0.38 -14.79
C ASN A 151 3.14 -1.03 -14.19
N ASP A 152 3.99 -0.31 -13.48
CA ASP A 152 4.97 -0.96 -12.61
C ASP A 152 4.26 -1.76 -11.53
N TYR A 153 4.89 -2.89 -11.13
CA TYR A 153 4.44 -3.63 -9.96
C TYR A 153 5.53 -3.77 -8.91
N MET A 154 5.08 -3.77 -7.67
CA MET A 154 5.90 -4.03 -6.50
C MET A 154 5.49 -5.34 -5.85
N GLU A 155 6.48 -6.05 -5.31
CA GLU A 155 6.30 -7.26 -4.51
C GLU A 155 7.09 -7.14 -3.22
N VAL A 156 6.54 -7.68 -2.14
CA VAL A 156 7.26 -7.92 -0.89
C VAL A 156 7.83 -9.34 -0.96
N MET A 157 9.14 -9.44 -0.84
CA MET A 157 9.86 -10.71 -0.85
C MET A 157 10.34 -11.04 0.56
N PHE A 158 10.40 -12.32 0.88
CA PHE A 158 11.04 -12.78 2.10
C PHE A 158 11.86 -14.05 1.87
N ALA A 159 12.82 -14.29 2.76
CA ALA A 159 13.59 -15.53 2.85
C ALA A 159 13.89 -15.79 4.32
N VAL A 160 13.95 -17.06 4.70
CA VAL A 160 14.22 -17.51 6.06
C VAL A 160 15.47 -18.38 6.10
N ASP A 161 16.21 -18.35 7.21
CA ASP A 161 17.30 -19.31 7.46
C ASP A 161 16.80 -20.62 8.04
N ASP A 162 15.53 -20.66 8.51
CA ASP A 162 14.86 -21.87 9.01
C ASP A 162 13.37 -21.82 8.68
N THR A 163 12.83 -22.93 8.18
CA THR A 163 11.42 -23.04 7.77
C THR A 163 10.42 -23.09 8.94
N SER A 164 10.88 -23.10 10.18
CA SER A 164 10.03 -22.94 11.36
C SER A 164 9.44 -21.53 11.51
N LEU A 165 9.99 -20.52 10.79
CA LEU A 165 9.43 -19.17 10.71
C LEU A 165 8.27 -19.10 9.72
N THR A 166 7.15 -18.59 10.18
CA THR A 166 5.91 -18.42 9.41
C THR A 166 5.43 -16.96 9.50
N ILE A 167 4.99 -16.39 8.39
CA ILE A 167 4.17 -15.17 8.38
C ILE A 167 2.77 -15.62 8.78
N HIS A 168 2.32 -15.20 9.99
CA HIS A 168 1.26 -15.86 10.74
C HIS A 168 -0.03 -15.03 10.80
N HIS A 169 -1.14 -15.69 10.57
CA HIS A 169 -2.50 -15.19 10.75
C HIS A 169 -3.11 -15.77 12.03
N GLU A 170 -3.70 -14.93 12.87
CA GLU A 170 -4.41 -15.38 14.05
C GLU A 170 -5.93 -15.26 13.85
N ALA A 171 -6.66 -16.29 14.20
CA ALA A 171 -8.12 -16.29 14.12
C ALA A 171 -8.74 -15.30 15.11
N PRO A 172 -9.98 -14.81 14.87
CA PRO A 172 -10.63 -13.92 15.81
C PRO A 172 -10.92 -14.62 17.14
N THR A 173 -10.80 -13.85 18.23
CA THR A 173 -11.15 -14.31 19.58
C THR A 173 -12.47 -13.71 20.03
N ALA A 174 -12.94 -14.04 21.23
CA ALA A 174 -14.16 -13.44 21.78
C ALA A 174 -14.04 -11.92 22.07
N PHE A 175 -12.81 -11.39 22.14
CA PHE A 175 -12.53 -10.00 22.51
C PHE A 175 -11.73 -9.22 21.44
N ALA A 176 -11.22 -9.86 20.39
CA ALA A 176 -10.44 -9.21 19.34
C ALA A 176 -10.78 -9.78 17.95
N PRO A 177 -10.77 -8.95 16.90
CA PRO A 177 -10.87 -9.41 15.53
C PRO A 177 -9.65 -10.27 15.13
N ALA A 178 -9.75 -10.93 13.97
CA ALA A 178 -8.61 -11.67 13.40
C ALA A 178 -7.42 -10.76 13.17
N THR A 179 -6.20 -11.30 13.37
CA THR A 179 -4.96 -10.61 13.07
C THR A 179 -4.43 -11.10 11.72
N PRO A 180 -4.40 -10.25 10.68
CA PRO A 180 -3.84 -10.63 9.39
C PRO A 180 -2.36 -11.00 9.49
N ALA A 181 -1.91 -11.99 8.72
CA ALA A 181 -0.50 -12.34 8.59
C ALA A 181 0.32 -11.18 8.04
N ALA A 182 -0.27 -10.41 7.13
CA ALA A 182 0.32 -9.18 6.59
C ALA A 182 -0.74 -8.12 6.30
N ILE A 183 -0.35 -6.85 6.49
CA ILE A 183 -1.08 -5.67 6.01
C ILE A 183 -0.08 -4.84 5.21
N ILE A 184 -0.37 -4.63 3.93
CA ILE A 184 0.46 -3.80 3.05
C ILE A 184 -0.36 -2.61 2.59
N SER A 185 0.16 -1.41 2.82
CA SER A 185 -0.42 -0.18 2.29
C SER A 185 0.53 0.45 1.27
N ILE A 186 -0.01 0.87 0.14
CA ILE A 186 0.71 1.62 -0.89
C ILE A 186 -0.04 2.91 -1.15
N THR A 187 0.64 4.03 -1.06
CA THR A 187 0.04 5.37 -1.18
C THR A 187 0.90 6.27 -2.05
N GLN A 188 0.31 6.87 -3.07
CA GLN A 188 0.97 7.90 -3.85
C GLN A 188 1.12 9.16 -3.01
N VAL A 189 2.35 9.65 -2.88
CA VAL A 189 2.67 10.86 -2.10
C VAL A 189 2.92 12.06 -3.02
N GLN A 190 3.33 11.81 -4.27
CA GLN A 190 3.56 12.83 -5.29
C GLN A 190 3.35 12.24 -6.69
N GLN A 191 2.80 13.05 -7.59
CA GLN A 191 2.73 12.79 -9.03
C GLN A 191 3.96 13.33 -9.73
#